data_8d6ec38615c7ae0e995fe8ee37f88427
#
_entry.id   8d6ec38615c7ae0e995fe8ee37f88427
#
_cell.length_a   1.000
_cell.length_b   1.000
_cell.length_c   1.000
_cell.angle_alpha   90.00
_cell.angle_beta   90.00
_cell.angle_gamma   90.00
#
_symmetry.space_group_name_H-M   'P 1'
#
loop_
_entity.id
_entity.type
_entity.pdbx_description
1 polymer ?
#
loop_
_entity_poly.entity_id
_entity_poly.type
_entity_poly.pdbx_seq_one_letter_code
_entity_poly.pdbx_strand_id
1 'polypeptide(L)'
;DIVVDSVSVATTFKKTLAEKGIIFMSISEAIKEHPELVKKYIGTVVPQKDNFYAALNSAVFSDGSFCYIPKGVRCPMELSTYFRINQGGTGQFERTLLIADEGSYVSYLEGCTAPSRDENQLHAAVVELIALDNAEIKYSTVQNWYPGNKEGKGGVFNFVTKRGLCEKNAKISWTQVETGSAVTWKYPSCVLKGDNSIGEFYSIAVTNNFQQADTGTKMVHLGKNTKSTIISKGISAGKSQNSYRGLVQIGARAENARNFSQCDSLLMGNNCGAHTFPYIESKNSSAKIEHEATTSKIGEDQVFYCNQRGIPTEKAIALIVNGFSKDVLNKLPMEFAVEAQKLLEISLEGSVG
;
A
#
# COMPACT_ATOMS: atom_id res chain seq x y z
N ASP A 1 4.76 7.87 15.17
CA ASP A 1 6.11 8.35 14.81
C ASP A 1 6.02 9.36 13.68
N ILE A 2 6.88 10.34 13.66
CA ILE A 2 6.97 11.37 12.61
C ILE A 2 8.38 11.34 12.05
N VAL A 3 8.50 11.12 10.75
CA VAL A 3 9.77 11.09 10.02
C VAL A 3 9.80 12.22 8.99
N VAL A 4 10.79 13.10 9.08
CA VAL A 4 10.98 14.25 8.19
C VAL A 4 12.31 14.11 7.49
N ASP A 5 12.34 14.17 6.16
CA ASP A 5 13.56 14.05 5.34
C ASP A 5 14.42 12.83 5.73
N SER A 6 13.78 11.68 5.94
CA SER A 6 14.38 10.40 6.36
C SER A 6 15.06 10.42 7.74
N VAL A 7 14.58 11.28 8.65
CA VAL A 7 15.04 11.32 10.05
C VAL A 7 13.83 11.29 10.98
N SER A 8 13.78 10.35 11.92
CA SER A 8 12.73 10.31 12.95
C SER A 8 12.91 11.48 13.91
N VAL A 9 11.87 12.31 14.03
CA VAL A 9 11.88 13.53 14.87
C VAL A 9 11.07 13.38 16.16
N ALA A 10 10.08 12.49 16.19
CA ALA A 10 9.27 12.28 17.38
C ALA A 10 8.56 10.91 17.37
N THR A 11 8.64 10.18 18.45
CA THR A 11 7.83 8.98 18.71
C THR A 11 7.04 9.16 20.00
N THR A 12 5.70 9.08 19.91
CA THR A 12 4.79 9.23 21.05
C THR A 12 4.36 7.88 21.61
N PHE A 13 3.83 7.86 22.85
CA PHE A 13 3.33 6.66 23.52
C PHE A 13 4.36 5.54 23.78
N LYS A 14 5.67 5.79 23.64
CA LYS A 14 6.74 4.80 23.90
C LYS A 14 6.57 4.08 25.25
N LYS A 15 6.25 4.81 26.34
CA LYS A 15 6.09 4.24 27.68
C LYS A 15 4.91 3.26 27.78
N THR A 16 3.73 3.67 27.28
CA THR A 16 2.51 2.84 27.31
C THR A 16 2.68 1.56 26.51
N LEU A 17 3.40 1.62 25.38
CA LEU A 17 3.71 0.46 24.55
C LEU A 17 4.74 -0.44 25.23
N ALA A 18 5.77 0.15 25.84
CA ALA A 18 6.83 -0.58 26.57
C ALA A 18 6.29 -1.38 27.77
N GLU A 19 5.25 -0.92 28.47
CA GLU A 19 4.57 -1.65 29.55
C GLU A 19 4.00 -3.00 29.09
N LYS A 20 3.70 -3.12 27.78
CA LYS A 20 3.27 -4.37 27.13
C LYS A 20 4.41 -5.09 26.41
N GLY A 21 5.64 -4.60 26.55
CA GLY A 21 6.82 -5.12 25.86
C GLY A 21 6.85 -4.83 24.36
N ILE A 22 5.98 -3.94 23.87
CA ILE A 22 5.96 -3.51 22.46
C ILE A 22 7.11 -2.54 22.23
N ILE A 23 7.92 -2.80 21.18
CA ILE A 23 8.98 -1.91 20.74
C ILE A 23 8.45 -1.14 19.54
N PHE A 24 8.42 0.19 19.64
CA PHE A 24 8.06 1.07 18.54
C PHE A 24 8.97 2.29 18.58
N MET A 25 9.86 2.40 17.61
CA MET A 25 10.91 3.42 17.55
C MET A 25 11.43 3.57 16.12
N SER A 26 12.36 4.50 15.91
CA SER A 26 13.05 4.58 14.64
C SER A 26 13.93 3.34 14.41
N ILE A 27 14.17 2.97 13.14
CA ILE A 27 15.02 1.82 12.85
C ILE A 27 16.49 2.12 13.23
N SER A 28 16.92 3.37 13.18
CA SER A 28 18.26 3.79 13.59
C SER A 28 18.50 3.65 15.10
N GLU A 29 17.47 3.90 15.93
CA GLU A 29 17.49 3.58 17.36
C GLU A 29 17.49 2.06 17.59
N ALA A 30 16.61 1.32 16.89
CA ALA A 30 16.50 -0.12 17.02
C ALA A 30 17.80 -0.87 16.67
N ILE A 31 18.56 -0.40 15.70
CA ILE A 31 19.88 -0.95 15.36
C ILE A 31 20.84 -0.86 16.55
N LYS A 32 20.74 0.18 17.38
CA LYS A 32 21.60 0.41 18.55
C LYS A 32 21.09 -0.32 19.80
N GLU A 33 19.79 -0.26 20.07
CA GLU A 33 19.18 -0.76 21.30
C GLU A 33 18.78 -2.24 21.23
N HIS A 34 18.43 -2.74 20.02
CA HIS A 34 17.97 -4.10 19.76
C HIS A 34 18.69 -4.77 18.57
N PRO A 35 20.05 -4.72 18.50
CA PRO A 35 20.80 -5.15 17.33
C PRO A 35 20.56 -6.60 16.91
N GLU A 36 20.39 -7.50 17.89
CA GLU A 36 20.19 -8.93 17.59
C GLU A 36 18.81 -9.18 16.95
N LEU A 37 17.78 -8.44 17.38
CA LEU A 37 16.45 -8.54 16.81
C LEU A 37 16.42 -7.98 15.38
N VAL A 38 17.05 -6.84 15.18
CA VAL A 38 17.15 -6.25 13.84
C VAL A 38 17.93 -7.13 12.88
N LYS A 39 19.11 -7.63 13.27
CA LYS A 39 19.95 -8.53 12.46
C LYS A 39 19.21 -9.80 12.06
N LYS A 40 18.39 -10.34 12.95
CA LYS A 40 17.64 -11.58 12.70
C LYS A 40 16.64 -11.43 11.56
N TYR A 41 16.05 -10.25 11.36
CA TYR A 41 14.90 -10.07 10.50
C TYR A 41 15.12 -9.14 9.28
N ILE A 42 15.97 -8.11 9.42
CA ILE A 42 16.20 -7.15 8.34
C ILE A 42 16.75 -7.84 7.07
N GLY A 43 16.17 -7.52 5.92
CA GLY A 43 16.60 -8.07 4.63
C GLY A 43 16.21 -9.55 4.40
N THR A 44 15.45 -10.16 5.32
CA THR A 44 15.01 -11.56 5.17
C THR A 44 13.82 -11.70 4.24
N VAL A 45 12.97 -10.67 4.15
CA VAL A 45 11.77 -10.64 3.32
C VAL A 45 11.96 -9.78 2.08
N VAL A 46 12.72 -8.69 2.19
CA VAL A 46 13.21 -7.89 1.06
C VAL A 46 14.73 -7.96 0.99
N PRO A 47 15.30 -8.98 0.35
CA PRO A 47 16.75 -9.08 0.19
C PRO A 47 17.26 -7.99 -0.76
N GLN A 48 18.53 -7.62 -0.66
CA GLN A 48 19.17 -6.62 -1.52
C GLN A 48 19.00 -6.90 -3.02
N LYS A 49 18.91 -8.16 -3.41
CA LYS A 49 18.73 -8.62 -4.79
C LYS A 49 17.27 -8.65 -5.28
N ASP A 50 16.30 -8.21 -4.47
CA ASP A 50 14.87 -8.23 -4.86
C ASP A 50 14.63 -7.39 -6.13
N ASN A 51 15.10 -6.17 -6.14
CA ASN A 51 15.08 -5.27 -7.29
C ASN A 51 16.07 -4.10 -7.11
N PHE A 52 16.23 -3.28 -8.15
CA PHE A 52 17.15 -2.14 -8.16
C PHE A 52 16.92 -1.17 -6.98
N TYR A 53 15.67 -0.82 -6.71
CA TYR A 53 15.35 0.15 -5.63
C TYR A 53 15.52 -0.45 -4.23
N ALA A 54 15.32 -1.76 -4.08
CA ALA A 54 15.65 -2.45 -2.82
C ALA A 54 17.15 -2.49 -2.57
N ALA A 55 17.96 -2.68 -3.62
CA ALA A 55 19.42 -2.59 -3.54
C ALA A 55 19.87 -1.18 -3.17
N LEU A 56 19.34 -0.15 -3.85
CA LEU A 56 19.63 1.25 -3.57
C LEU A 56 19.23 1.61 -2.14
N ASN A 57 17.99 1.29 -1.72
CA ASN A 57 17.55 1.54 -0.35
C ASN A 57 18.48 0.87 0.67
N SER A 58 18.87 -0.38 0.46
CA SER A 58 19.77 -1.11 1.37
C SER A 58 21.14 -0.46 1.52
N ALA A 59 21.59 0.27 0.51
CA ALA A 59 22.87 0.96 0.53
C ALA A 59 22.81 2.35 1.23
N VAL A 60 21.65 3.02 1.17
CA VAL A 60 21.57 4.45 1.54
C VAL A 60 20.46 4.80 2.52
N PHE A 61 19.64 3.86 3.00
CA PHE A 61 18.62 4.19 3.99
C PHE A 61 19.27 4.74 5.25
N SER A 62 18.70 5.82 5.77
CA SER A 62 19.21 6.48 6.98
C SER A 62 18.33 6.22 8.19
N ASP A 63 17.02 6.14 7.98
CA ASP A 63 16.06 5.91 9.04
C ASP A 63 14.77 5.24 8.49
N GLY A 64 13.76 5.15 9.33
CA GLY A 64 12.47 4.55 9.07
C GLY A 64 11.85 4.07 10.36
N SER A 65 10.94 3.10 10.28
CA SER A 65 10.19 2.64 11.45
C SER A 65 10.55 1.19 11.80
N PHE A 66 10.71 0.96 13.10
CA PHE A 66 10.87 -0.37 13.67
C PHE A 66 9.73 -0.66 14.64
N CYS A 67 9.07 -1.81 14.45
CA CYS A 67 8.00 -2.25 15.32
C CYS A 67 8.14 -3.75 15.63
N TYR A 68 8.11 -4.10 16.90
CA TYR A 68 8.05 -5.49 17.37
C TYR A 68 6.91 -5.66 18.36
N ILE A 69 6.01 -6.59 18.08
CA ILE A 69 4.90 -6.96 18.97
C ILE A 69 5.22 -8.31 19.58
N PRO A 70 5.35 -8.40 20.91
CA PRO A 70 5.70 -9.65 21.58
C PRO A 70 4.64 -10.73 21.43
N LYS A 71 5.06 -11.97 21.63
CA LYS A 71 4.21 -13.16 21.61
C LYS A 71 2.92 -13.00 22.43
N GLY A 72 1.78 -13.27 21.79
CA GLY A 72 0.45 -13.22 22.41
C GLY A 72 -0.09 -11.83 22.71
N VAL A 73 0.64 -10.77 22.39
CA VAL A 73 0.22 -9.39 22.67
C VAL A 73 -0.65 -8.86 21.53
N ARG A 74 -1.82 -8.33 21.88
CA ARG A 74 -2.62 -7.49 20.98
C ARG A 74 -2.27 -6.04 21.23
N CYS A 75 -1.76 -5.35 20.21
CA CYS A 75 -1.46 -3.93 20.34
C CYS A 75 -2.75 -3.17 20.71
N PRO A 76 -2.73 -2.37 21.79
CA PRO A 76 -3.94 -1.77 22.35
C PRO A 76 -4.47 -0.58 21.53
N MET A 77 -3.65 -0.07 20.63
CA MET A 77 -3.96 1.08 19.78
C MET A 77 -3.43 0.86 18.37
N GLU A 78 -3.93 1.64 17.44
CA GLU A 78 -3.35 1.72 16.12
C GLU A 78 -2.03 2.48 16.17
N LEU A 79 -0.99 1.91 15.56
CA LEU A 79 0.30 2.58 15.43
C LEU A 79 0.32 3.33 14.11
N SER A 80 0.98 4.47 14.09
CA SER A 80 1.13 5.23 12.85
C SER A 80 2.51 5.87 12.73
N THR A 81 3.03 5.88 11.50
CA THR A 81 4.20 6.68 11.12
C THR A 81 3.84 7.62 9.99
N TYR A 82 4.22 8.86 10.13
CA TYR A 82 4.01 9.89 9.13
C TYR A 82 5.33 10.31 8.51
N PHE A 83 5.47 10.11 7.21
CA PHE A 83 6.66 10.47 6.45
C PHE A 83 6.42 11.77 5.68
N ARG A 84 7.34 12.71 5.80
CA ARG A 84 7.28 13.99 5.11
C ARG A 84 8.60 14.34 4.44
N ILE A 85 8.57 14.63 3.16
CA ILE A 85 9.70 15.19 2.42
C ILE A 85 9.55 16.72 2.44
N ASN A 86 10.51 17.44 3.02
CA ASN A 86 10.52 18.90 3.02
C ASN A 86 11.65 19.47 2.18
N GLN A 87 12.79 18.78 2.08
CA GLN A 87 13.99 19.29 1.41
C GLN A 87 13.93 19.04 -0.10
N GLY A 88 14.19 20.07 -0.91
CA GLY A 88 14.30 19.94 -2.37
C GLY A 88 15.62 19.31 -2.81
N GLY A 89 15.66 18.72 -4.01
CA GLY A 89 16.87 18.14 -4.59
C GLY A 89 17.43 16.91 -3.86
N THR A 90 16.63 16.29 -2.97
CA THR A 90 17.03 15.11 -2.19
C THR A 90 16.09 13.94 -2.47
N GLY A 91 16.62 12.71 -2.39
CA GLY A 91 15.82 11.49 -2.34
C GLY A 91 15.49 11.12 -0.90
N GLN A 92 14.36 10.45 -0.70
CA GLN A 92 13.97 9.87 0.58
C GLN A 92 14.02 8.34 0.51
N PHE A 93 14.77 7.75 1.45
CA PHE A 93 15.04 6.31 1.49
C PHE A 93 14.77 5.80 2.90
N GLU A 94 13.55 5.36 3.16
CA GLU A 94 13.19 4.80 4.45
C GLU A 94 13.14 3.28 4.40
N ARG A 95 13.38 2.67 5.56
CA ARG A 95 13.19 1.23 5.74
C ARG A 95 12.33 0.95 6.96
N THR A 96 11.18 0.34 6.74
CA THR A 96 10.28 -0.10 7.81
C THR A 96 10.40 -1.60 8.00
N LEU A 97 10.61 -2.02 9.26
CA LEU A 97 10.61 -3.42 9.67
C LEU A 97 9.59 -3.62 10.79
N LEU A 98 8.55 -4.41 10.52
CA LEU A 98 7.50 -4.72 11.47
C LEU A 98 7.41 -6.23 11.68
N ILE A 99 7.55 -6.67 12.94
CA ILE A 99 7.52 -8.06 13.33
C ILE A 99 6.36 -8.25 14.31
N ALA A 100 5.41 -9.10 13.97
CA ALA A 100 4.38 -9.59 14.86
C ALA A 100 4.75 -11.02 15.29
N ASP A 101 5.13 -11.17 16.56
CA ASP A 101 5.52 -12.46 17.11
C ASP A 101 4.30 -13.37 17.28
N GLU A 102 4.52 -14.64 17.62
CA GLU A 102 3.50 -15.68 17.65
C GLU A 102 2.24 -15.25 18.41
N GLY A 103 1.08 -15.38 17.74
CA GLY A 103 -0.24 -15.04 18.30
C GLY A 103 -0.48 -13.55 18.57
N SER A 104 0.38 -12.68 18.10
CA SER A 104 0.25 -11.23 18.29
C SER A 104 -0.61 -10.55 17.22
N TYR A 105 -1.02 -9.31 17.48
CA TYR A 105 -1.82 -8.51 16.58
C TYR A 105 -1.36 -7.06 16.58
N VAL A 106 -1.31 -6.46 15.40
CA VAL A 106 -1.07 -5.02 15.22
C VAL A 106 -1.83 -4.47 14.02
N SER A 107 -2.37 -3.26 14.18
CA SER A 107 -2.83 -2.39 13.10
C SER A 107 -1.85 -1.21 12.99
N TYR A 108 -1.31 -1.02 11.80
CA TYR A 108 -0.29 -0.01 11.52
C TYR A 108 -0.68 0.83 10.31
N LEU A 109 -0.54 2.13 10.44
CA LEU A 109 -0.79 3.09 9.37
C LEU A 109 0.48 3.83 8.97
N GLU A 110 0.69 3.96 7.68
CA GLU A 110 1.71 4.79 7.06
C GLU A 110 1.06 5.94 6.31
N GLY A 111 1.33 7.15 6.73
CA GLY A 111 0.97 8.37 6.02
C GLY A 111 2.19 8.99 5.34
N CYS A 112 2.06 9.42 4.08
CA CYS A 112 3.18 10.04 3.36
C CYS A 112 2.71 11.29 2.64
N THR A 113 3.52 12.36 2.70
CA THR A 113 3.24 13.63 2.03
C THR A 113 4.51 14.35 1.59
N ALA A 114 4.40 15.14 0.53
CA ALA A 114 5.43 16.07 0.08
C ALA A 114 4.80 17.40 -0.34
N PRO A 115 5.47 18.55 -0.09
CA PRO A 115 5.02 19.84 -0.59
C PRO A 115 5.19 19.92 -2.12
N SER A 116 4.40 20.80 -2.72
CA SER A 116 4.49 21.12 -4.15
C SER A 116 5.84 21.77 -4.49
N ARG A 117 6.54 21.24 -5.50
CA ARG A 117 7.81 21.76 -6.03
C ARG A 117 7.90 21.51 -7.53
N ASP A 118 8.59 22.41 -8.25
CA ASP A 118 8.82 22.27 -9.71
C ASP A 118 9.94 21.26 -10.05
N GLU A 119 10.47 20.56 -9.06
CA GLU A 119 11.53 19.55 -9.19
C GLU A 119 10.98 18.15 -9.02
N ASN A 120 11.63 17.18 -9.65
CA ASN A 120 11.35 15.77 -9.36
C ASN A 120 12.04 15.37 -8.05
N GLN A 121 11.33 14.58 -7.25
CA GLN A 121 11.84 13.99 -6.02
C GLN A 121 11.69 12.48 -6.06
N LEU A 122 12.72 11.76 -5.62
CA LEU A 122 12.69 10.30 -5.51
C LEU A 122 12.33 9.89 -4.09
N HIS A 123 11.27 9.10 -3.98
CA HIS A 123 10.94 8.33 -2.79
C HIS A 123 11.12 6.83 -3.08
N ALA A 124 12.09 6.20 -2.43
CA ALA A 124 12.39 4.79 -2.61
C ALA A 124 12.44 4.08 -1.25
N ALA A 125 11.29 3.62 -0.78
CA ALA A 125 11.15 2.97 0.51
C ALA A 125 11.11 1.45 0.43
N VAL A 126 11.48 0.79 1.53
CA VAL A 126 11.35 -0.65 1.71
C VAL A 126 10.54 -0.93 2.97
N VAL A 127 9.55 -1.81 2.87
CA VAL A 127 8.75 -2.29 4.00
C VAL A 127 8.81 -3.81 4.07
N GLU A 128 9.23 -4.32 5.22
CA GLU A 128 9.26 -5.74 5.53
C GLU A 128 8.29 -6.05 6.68
N LEU A 129 7.30 -6.91 6.42
CA LEU A 129 6.36 -7.40 7.43
C LEU A 129 6.62 -8.89 7.67
N ILE A 130 6.70 -9.27 8.94
CA ILE A 130 6.88 -10.65 9.35
C ILE A 130 5.80 -11.01 10.36
N ALA A 131 4.85 -11.84 9.95
CA ALA A 131 3.82 -12.40 10.81
C ALA A 131 4.21 -13.86 11.16
N LEU A 132 4.63 -14.09 12.40
CA LEU A 132 4.95 -15.41 12.89
C LEU A 132 3.67 -16.22 13.15
N ASP A 133 3.78 -17.44 13.64
CA ASP A 133 2.65 -18.36 13.79
C ASP A 133 1.45 -17.71 14.51
N ASN A 134 0.25 -17.79 13.91
CA ASN A 134 -0.99 -17.23 14.44
C ASN A 134 -1.00 -15.70 14.62
N ALA A 135 -0.02 -14.97 14.08
CA ALA A 135 0.02 -13.51 14.17
C ALA A 135 -0.82 -12.83 13.06
N GLU A 136 -1.28 -11.63 13.34
CA GLU A 136 -2.03 -10.82 12.37
C GLU A 136 -1.44 -9.40 12.28
N ILE A 137 -1.16 -8.96 11.06
CA ILE A 137 -0.74 -7.60 10.75
C ILE A 137 -1.74 -6.98 9.78
N LYS A 138 -2.31 -5.83 10.16
CA LYS A 138 -2.99 -4.92 9.24
C LYS A 138 -2.07 -3.75 8.95
N TYR A 139 -1.74 -3.53 7.69
CA TYR A 139 -0.88 -2.44 7.27
C TYR A 139 -1.60 -1.56 6.26
N SER A 140 -1.92 -0.35 6.67
CA SER A 140 -2.62 0.63 5.86
C SER A 140 -1.68 1.74 5.40
N THR A 141 -1.84 2.20 4.16
CA THR A 141 -1.07 3.33 3.62
C THR A 141 -2.03 4.34 3.01
N VAL A 142 -1.90 5.60 3.40
CA VAL A 142 -2.56 6.72 2.73
C VAL A 142 -1.48 7.66 2.24
N GLN A 143 -1.36 7.82 0.91
CA GLN A 143 -0.32 8.62 0.29
C GLN A 143 -0.92 9.82 -0.43
N ASN A 144 -0.36 10.99 -0.14
CA ASN A 144 -0.69 12.26 -0.75
C ASN A 144 0.60 12.98 -1.19
N TRP A 145 1.10 12.57 -2.35
CA TRP A 145 2.30 13.14 -2.93
C TRP A 145 1.98 14.32 -3.85
N TYR A 146 2.99 15.04 -4.28
CA TYR A 146 2.86 16.08 -5.29
C TYR A 146 3.01 15.50 -6.72
N PRO A 147 2.02 15.73 -7.61
CA PRO A 147 1.99 15.08 -8.93
C PRO A 147 2.83 15.78 -10.02
N GLY A 148 3.43 16.91 -9.74
CA GLY A 148 3.96 17.82 -10.73
C GLY A 148 2.95 18.93 -11.09
N ASN A 149 3.36 19.85 -11.96
CA ASN A 149 2.53 20.96 -12.39
C ASN A 149 1.55 20.56 -13.52
N LYS A 150 0.76 21.51 -14.00
CA LYS A 150 -0.26 21.26 -15.05
C LYS A 150 0.34 20.83 -16.40
N GLU A 151 1.61 21.10 -16.63
CA GLU A 151 2.37 20.68 -17.81
C GLU A 151 3.02 19.29 -17.62
N GLY A 152 2.87 18.66 -16.45
CA GLY A 152 3.46 17.36 -16.12
C GLY A 152 4.94 17.43 -15.74
N LYS A 153 5.43 18.60 -15.32
CA LYS A 153 6.82 18.79 -14.86
C LYS A 153 6.91 18.71 -13.35
N GLY A 154 8.01 18.17 -12.85
CA GLY A 154 8.23 17.97 -11.42
C GLY A 154 7.44 16.78 -10.87
N GLY A 155 7.29 16.76 -9.55
CA GLY A 155 6.52 15.74 -8.84
C GLY A 155 7.35 14.60 -8.28
N VAL A 156 6.70 13.78 -7.47
CA VAL A 156 7.35 12.67 -6.74
C VAL A 156 7.36 11.40 -7.60
N PHE A 157 8.52 10.78 -7.70
CA PHE A 157 8.70 9.42 -8.18
C PHE A 157 8.67 8.48 -6.96
N ASN A 158 7.58 7.75 -6.83
CA ASN A 158 7.28 6.92 -5.66
C ASN A 158 7.51 5.42 -5.97
N PHE A 159 8.70 4.93 -5.67
CA PHE A 159 9.12 3.55 -5.92
C PHE A 159 9.28 2.79 -4.61
N VAL A 160 8.29 1.98 -4.26
CA VAL A 160 8.23 1.32 -2.96
C VAL A 160 8.19 -0.19 -3.09
N THR A 161 9.09 -0.86 -2.38
CA THR A 161 9.12 -2.31 -2.28
C THR A 161 8.56 -2.76 -0.94
N LYS A 162 7.38 -3.39 -0.95
CA LYS A 162 6.71 -3.93 0.26
C LYS A 162 6.57 -5.44 0.16
N ARG A 163 7.02 -6.18 1.17
CA ARG A 163 6.91 -7.64 1.23
C ARG A 163 6.44 -8.07 2.62
N GLY A 164 5.53 -9.04 2.65
CA GLY A 164 5.04 -9.67 3.87
C GLY A 164 5.29 -11.18 3.83
N LEU A 165 5.78 -11.72 4.94
CA LEU A 165 5.93 -13.16 5.18
C LEU A 165 4.90 -13.62 6.20
N CYS A 166 4.07 -14.60 5.84
CA CYS A 166 3.10 -15.23 6.72
C CYS A 166 3.53 -16.65 7.06
N GLU A 167 3.78 -16.91 8.33
CA GLU A 167 4.00 -18.25 8.85
C GLU A 167 2.64 -18.95 9.13
N LYS A 168 2.61 -20.06 9.84
CA LYS A 168 1.42 -20.91 10.03
C LYS A 168 0.26 -20.14 10.68
N ASN A 169 -0.94 -20.23 10.08
CA ASN A 169 -2.16 -19.54 10.51
C ASN A 169 -2.03 -18.00 10.58
N ALA A 170 -0.93 -17.42 10.08
CA ALA A 170 -0.71 -16.00 10.14
C ALA A 170 -1.49 -15.26 9.04
N LYS A 171 -1.74 -13.98 9.28
CA LYS A 171 -2.47 -13.12 8.35
C LYS A 171 -1.77 -11.77 8.16
N ILE A 172 -1.61 -11.36 6.90
CA ILE A 172 -1.23 -10.01 6.55
C ILE A 172 -2.30 -9.40 5.63
N SER A 173 -2.79 -8.22 5.99
CA SER A 173 -3.72 -7.44 5.20
C SER A 173 -3.10 -6.09 4.84
N TRP A 174 -2.89 -5.86 3.55
CA TRP A 174 -2.48 -4.59 3.00
C TRP A 174 -3.69 -3.78 2.56
N THR A 175 -3.80 -2.54 3.03
CA THR A 175 -4.77 -1.58 2.50
C THR A 175 -4.03 -0.34 2.04
N GLN A 176 -4.24 0.11 0.81
CA GLN A 176 -3.54 1.29 0.30
C GLN A 176 -4.44 2.22 -0.51
N VAL A 177 -4.23 3.51 -0.30
CA VAL A 177 -4.78 4.60 -1.09
C VAL A 177 -3.62 5.41 -1.65
N GLU A 178 -3.45 5.33 -2.97
CA GLU A 178 -2.35 5.97 -3.70
C GLU A 178 -2.90 7.18 -4.44
N THR A 179 -2.48 8.36 -4.05
CA THR A 179 -2.79 9.62 -4.72
C THR A 179 -1.55 10.49 -4.86
N GLY A 180 -1.61 11.43 -5.78
CA GLY A 180 -0.49 12.33 -6.02
C GLY A 180 0.54 11.71 -6.94
N SER A 181 1.75 11.57 -6.61
CA SER A 181 2.93 11.10 -7.38
C SER A 181 2.88 11.33 -8.89
N ALA A 182 3.95 11.87 -9.44
CA ALA A 182 4.09 11.92 -10.91
C ALA A 182 4.18 10.50 -11.50
N VAL A 183 4.95 9.63 -10.85
CA VAL A 183 5.08 8.22 -11.19
C VAL A 183 5.01 7.38 -9.91
N THR A 184 4.14 6.39 -9.90
CA THR A 184 4.06 5.38 -8.82
C THR A 184 4.45 4.01 -9.36
N TRP A 185 5.34 3.31 -8.64
CA TRP A 185 5.70 1.93 -8.91
C TRP A 185 5.73 1.16 -7.59
N LYS A 186 4.68 0.37 -7.32
CA LYS A 186 4.46 -0.22 -6.00
C LYS A 186 3.69 -1.52 -6.04
N TYR A 187 4.31 -2.59 -5.55
CA TYR A 187 3.73 -3.93 -5.52
C TYR A 187 3.92 -4.58 -4.15
N PRO A 188 3.04 -4.33 -3.18
CA PRO A 188 3.01 -5.11 -1.94
C PRO A 188 2.85 -6.60 -2.23
N SER A 189 3.47 -7.44 -1.44
CA SER A 189 3.35 -8.89 -1.62
C SER A 189 3.10 -9.62 -0.32
N CYS A 190 2.48 -10.80 -0.41
CA CYS A 190 2.40 -11.76 0.67
C CYS A 190 3.01 -13.09 0.22
N VAL A 191 4.00 -13.57 0.96
CA VAL A 191 4.52 -14.92 0.85
C VAL A 191 3.82 -15.75 1.92
N LEU A 192 2.86 -16.57 1.49
CA LEU A 192 2.05 -17.45 2.35
C LEU A 192 2.80 -18.76 2.54
N LYS A 193 3.80 -18.71 3.44
CA LYS A 193 4.77 -19.79 3.65
C LYS A 193 4.21 -20.89 4.55
N GLY A 194 3.54 -20.50 5.63
CA GLY A 194 2.96 -21.43 6.58
C GLY A 194 1.58 -21.92 6.14
N ASP A 195 1.20 -23.11 6.62
CA ASP A 195 -0.12 -23.68 6.38
C ASP A 195 -1.22 -22.79 6.96
N ASN A 196 -2.36 -22.71 6.27
CA ASN A 196 -3.54 -21.91 6.60
C ASN A 196 -3.28 -20.39 6.65
N SER A 197 -2.14 -19.90 6.15
CA SER A 197 -1.86 -18.46 6.15
C SER A 197 -2.75 -17.70 5.16
N ILE A 198 -2.97 -16.42 5.43
CA ILE A 198 -3.90 -15.56 4.69
C ILE A 198 -3.20 -14.27 4.27
N GLY A 199 -3.33 -13.93 3.00
CA GLY A 199 -2.88 -12.65 2.44
C GLY A 199 -4.04 -11.85 1.86
N GLU A 200 -4.16 -10.59 2.21
CA GLU A 200 -5.18 -9.70 1.67
C GLU A 200 -4.54 -8.45 1.08
N PHE A 201 -5.10 -7.96 -0.02
CA PHE A 201 -4.69 -6.72 -0.65
C PHE A 201 -5.92 -5.94 -1.11
N TYR A 202 -6.07 -4.74 -0.57
CA TYR A 202 -7.11 -3.79 -0.89
C TYR A 202 -6.46 -2.49 -1.35
N SER A 203 -6.77 -2.02 -2.56
CA SER A 203 -6.06 -0.88 -3.16
C SER A 203 -6.99 0.05 -3.91
N ILE A 204 -6.76 1.35 -3.76
CA ILE A 204 -7.25 2.39 -4.64
C ILE A 204 -6.04 3.13 -5.19
N ALA A 205 -5.94 3.25 -6.51
CA ALA A 205 -4.95 4.08 -7.18
C ALA A 205 -5.66 5.14 -8.03
N VAL A 206 -5.43 6.40 -7.71
CA VAL A 206 -6.03 7.54 -8.43
C VAL A 206 -4.96 8.29 -9.20
N THR A 207 -5.19 8.47 -10.48
CA THR A 207 -4.31 9.24 -11.37
C THR A 207 -5.10 10.29 -12.13
N ASN A 208 -4.49 11.47 -12.29
CA ASN A 208 -5.05 12.59 -13.04
C ASN A 208 -3.95 13.28 -13.85
N ASN A 209 -4.31 14.18 -14.77
CA ASN A 209 -3.37 14.91 -15.61
C ASN A 209 -2.38 13.99 -16.35
N PHE A 210 -1.09 14.08 -16.06
CA PHE A 210 -0.02 13.29 -16.68
C PHE A 210 0.54 12.19 -15.77
N GLN A 211 -0.11 11.93 -14.64
CA GLN A 211 0.35 10.93 -13.69
C GLN A 211 0.37 9.53 -14.30
N GLN A 212 1.33 8.73 -13.85
CA GLN A 212 1.45 7.33 -14.22
C GLN A 212 1.52 6.48 -12.94
N ALA A 213 0.64 5.52 -12.82
CA ALA A 213 0.68 4.55 -11.74
C ALA A 213 0.81 3.15 -12.33
N ASP A 214 1.82 2.42 -11.88
CA ASP A 214 1.96 0.99 -12.12
C ASP A 214 1.97 0.31 -10.74
N THR A 215 0.81 -0.17 -10.34
CA THR A 215 0.57 -0.74 -9.02
C THR A 215 0.08 -2.16 -9.11
N GLY A 216 -0.04 -2.82 -7.98
CA GLY A 216 -0.55 -4.18 -7.93
C GLY A 216 -0.04 -4.95 -6.74
N THR A 217 -0.05 -6.27 -6.85
CA THR A 217 0.35 -7.14 -5.74
C THR A 217 0.90 -8.47 -6.21
N LYS A 218 1.59 -9.16 -5.30
CA LYS A 218 2.07 -10.53 -5.52
C LYS A 218 1.60 -11.41 -4.36
N MET A 219 0.83 -12.46 -4.66
CA MET A 219 0.39 -13.46 -3.70
C MET A 219 1.07 -14.79 -4.03
N VAL A 220 2.00 -15.22 -3.18
CA VAL A 220 2.81 -16.43 -3.37
C VAL A 220 2.40 -17.46 -2.34
N HIS A 221 1.74 -18.52 -2.78
CA HIS A 221 1.25 -19.61 -1.94
C HIS A 221 2.27 -20.75 -1.89
N LEU A 222 2.81 -21.03 -0.71
CA LEU A 222 3.77 -22.11 -0.47
C LEU A 222 3.26 -23.18 0.49
N GLY A 223 2.49 -22.77 1.51
CA GLY A 223 1.84 -23.64 2.50
C GLY A 223 0.51 -24.20 1.99
N LYS A 224 -0.02 -25.21 2.70
CA LYS A 224 -1.32 -25.83 2.43
C LYS A 224 -2.48 -24.98 2.95
N ASN A 225 -3.65 -25.09 2.31
CA ASN A 225 -4.89 -24.41 2.70
C ASN A 225 -4.75 -22.87 2.80
N THR A 226 -3.80 -22.29 2.08
CA THR A 226 -3.55 -20.86 2.09
C THR A 226 -4.62 -20.10 1.31
N LYS A 227 -4.91 -18.87 1.71
CA LYS A 227 -5.94 -18.03 1.06
C LYS A 227 -5.37 -16.66 0.73
N SER A 228 -5.76 -16.14 -0.44
CA SER A 228 -5.49 -14.75 -0.77
C SER A 228 -6.71 -14.05 -1.38
N THR A 229 -6.87 -12.77 -1.06
CA THR A 229 -7.91 -11.89 -1.60
C THR A 229 -7.27 -10.64 -2.14
N ILE A 230 -7.62 -10.27 -3.37
CA ILE A 230 -7.15 -9.07 -4.04
C ILE A 230 -8.37 -8.26 -4.49
N ILE A 231 -8.50 -7.03 -4.00
CA ILE A 231 -9.49 -6.04 -4.46
C ILE A 231 -8.72 -4.79 -4.85
N SER A 232 -8.63 -4.52 -6.16
CA SER A 232 -7.90 -3.36 -6.69
C SER A 232 -8.83 -2.46 -7.49
N LYS A 233 -8.88 -1.19 -7.13
CA LYS A 233 -9.68 -0.16 -7.80
C LYS A 233 -8.74 0.88 -8.40
N GLY A 234 -8.78 1.04 -9.73
CA GLY A 234 -8.03 2.06 -10.45
C GLY A 234 -8.95 3.18 -10.93
N ILE A 235 -8.57 4.43 -10.74
CA ILE A 235 -9.30 5.60 -11.27
C ILE A 235 -8.33 6.43 -12.10
N SER A 236 -8.69 6.67 -13.35
CA SER A 236 -7.87 7.44 -14.29
C SER A 236 -8.65 8.61 -14.85
N ALA A 237 -8.04 9.80 -14.83
CA ALA A 237 -8.61 11.04 -15.36
C ALA A 237 -7.58 11.81 -16.18
N GLY A 238 -8.04 12.80 -16.94
CA GLY A 238 -7.16 13.66 -17.75
C GLY A 238 -6.42 12.89 -18.84
N LYS A 239 -5.09 12.89 -18.80
CA LYS A 239 -4.18 12.16 -19.71
C LYS A 239 -3.40 11.08 -18.97
N SER A 240 -3.83 10.71 -17.78
CA SER A 240 -3.11 9.78 -16.91
C SER A 240 -3.20 8.33 -17.36
N GLN A 241 -2.27 7.51 -16.90
CA GLN A 241 -2.22 6.09 -17.17
C GLN A 241 -2.13 5.31 -15.87
N ASN A 242 -3.04 4.38 -15.67
CA ASN A 242 -3.10 3.54 -14.49
C ASN A 242 -2.98 2.06 -14.89
N SER A 243 -1.97 1.39 -14.37
CA SER A 243 -1.73 -0.02 -14.62
C SER A 243 -1.83 -0.82 -13.34
N TYR A 244 -2.54 -1.92 -13.39
CA TYR A 244 -2.55 -2.94 -12.34
C TYR A 244 -1.78 -4.17 -12.81
N ARG A 245 -0.81 -4.65 -11.99
CA ARG A 245 -0.12 -5.92 -12.22
C ARG A 245 -0.33 -6.85 -11.04
N GLY A 246 -0.95 -7.99 -11.28
CA GLY A 246 -1.22 -9.00 -10.26
C GLY A 246 -0.48 -10.29 -10.52
N LEU A 247 0.36 -10.73 -9.57
CA LEU A 247 0.92 -12.08 -9.58
C LEU A 247 0.21 -12.94 -8.55
N VAL A 248 -0.33 -14.07 -9.00
CA VAL A 248 -0.79 -15.16 -8.12
C VAL A 248 0.02 -16.40 -8.48
N GLN A 249 0.87 -16.84 -7.57
CA GLN A 249 1.72 -18.01 -7.76
C GLN A 249 1.39 -19.07 -6.70
N ILE A 250 1.04 -20.27 -7.17
CA ILE A 250 0.73 -21.41 -6.31
C ILE A 250 1.79 -22.48 -6.51
N GLY A 251 2.57 -22.71 -5.45
CA GLY A 251 3.64 -23.71 -5.42
C GLY A 251 3.11 -25.15 -5.46
N ALA A 252 3.96 -26.08 -5.85
CA ALA A 252 3.60 -27.51 -5.99
C ALA A 252 3.09 -28.13 -4.67
N ARG A 253 3.54 -27.65 -3.51
CA ARG A 253 3.13 -28.14 -2.18
C ARG A 253 1.92 -27.41 -1.58
N ALA A 254 1.44 -26.35 -2.23
CA ALA A 254 0.34 -25.51 -1.73
C ALA A 254 -1.03 -26.16 -2.06
N GLU A 255 -1.30 -27.30 -1.43
CA GLU A 255 -2.58 -28.01 -1.57
C GLU A 255 -3.75 -27.15 -1.07
N ASN A 256 -4.88 -27.20 -1.77
CA ASN A 256 -6.12 -26.47 -1.46
C ASN A 256 -5.95 -24.95 -1.35
N ALA A 257 -4.92 -24.37 -1.98
CA ALA A 257 -4.76 -22.94 -2.03
C ALA A 257 -5.95 -22.27 -2.76
N ARG A 258 -6.39 -21.11 -2.27
CA ARG A 258 -7.50 -20.35 -2.86
C ARG A 258 -7.07 -18.90 -3.09
N ASN A 259 -7.38 -18.37 -4.26
CA ASN A 259 -7.26 -16.96 -4.57
C ASN A 259 -8.59 -16.43 -5.13
N PHE A 260 -8.94 -15.23 -4.69
CA PHE A 260 -9.95 -14.38 -5.30
C PHE A 260 -9.30 -13.04 -5.67
N SER A 261 -9.46 -12.62 -6.93
CA SER A 261 -8.93 -11.36 -7.44
C SER A 261 -10.01 -10.60 -8.18
N GLN A 262 -10.24 -9.35 -7.79
CA GLN A 262 -11.12 -8.41 -8.47
C GLN A 262 -10.35 -7.12 -8.77
N CYS A 263 -10.28 -6.74 -10.06
CA CYS A 263 -9.52 -5.60 -10.54
C CYS A 263 -10.42 -4.71 -11.39
N ASP A 264 -10.93 -3.64 -10.80
CA ASP A 264 -11.86 -2.73 -11.48
C ASP A 264 -11.19 -1.40 -11.81
N SER A 265 -11.48 -0.88 -12.99
CA SER A 265 -10.99 0.41 -13.46
C SER A 265 -12.14 1.34 -13.82
N LEU A 266 -12.04 2.59 -13.40
CA LEU A 266 -12.98 3.66 -13.72
C LEU A 266 -12.28 4.75 -14.51
N LEU A 267 -12.75 5.03 -15.71
CA LEU A 267 -12.21 6.05 -16.60
C LEU A 267 -13.06 7.31 -16.53
N MET A 268 -12.38 8.45 -16.42
CA MET A 268 -12.98 9.80 -16.42
C MET A 268 -12.39 10.62 -17.57
N GLY A 269 -13.10 10.66 -18.68
CA GLY A 269 -12.64 11.35 -19.89
C GLY A 269 -12.21 10.41 -21.02
N ASN A 270 -11.62 10.98 -22.08
CA ASN A 270 -11.31 10.25 -23.32
C ASN A 270 -9.81 9.98 -23.53
N ASN A 271 -8.94 10.62 -22.77
CA ASN A 271 -7.49 10.61 -22.99
C ASN A 271 -6.71 9.87 -21.88
N CYS A 272 -7.41 9.36 -20.87
CA CYS A 272 -6.81 8.53 -19.82
C CYS A 272 -6.87 7.05 -20.17
N GLY A 273 -6.01 6.25 -19.55
CA GLY A 273 -5.93 4.81 -19.78
C GLY A 273 -5.96 3.99 -18.51
N ALA A 274 -6.47 2.76 -18.63
CA ALA A 274 -6.39 1.73 -17.60
C ALA A 274 -5.91 0.44 -18.24
N HIS A 275 -4.95 -0.22 -17.58
CA HIS A 275 -4.31 -1.44 -18.07
C HIS A 275 -4.28 -2.49 -16.96
N THR A 276 -4.65 -3.71 -17.27
CA THR A 276 -4.65 -4.82 -16.31
C THR A 276 -3.80 -5.96 -16.84
N PHE A 277 -2.77 -6.35 -16.05
CA PHE A 277 -1.82 -7.40 -16.41
C PHE A 277 -1.82 -8.50 -15.33
N PRO A 278 -2.77 -9.44 -15.37
CA PRO A 278 -2.76 -10.58 -14.47
C PRO A 278 -1.69 -11.59 -14.91
N TYR A 279 -0.95 -12.12 -13.93
CA TYR A 279 -0.07 -13.25 -14.12
C TYR A 279 -0.42 -14.35 -13.11
N ILE A 280 -0.91 -15.48 -13.59
CA ILE A 280 -1.36 -16.57 -12.75
C ILE A 280 -0.59 -17.83 -13.10
N GLU A 281 0.11 -18.38 -12.10
CA GLU A 281 0.85 -19.64 -12.20
C GLU A 281 0.39 -20.59 -11.11
N SER A 282 -0.10 -21.77 -11.48
CA SER A 282 -0.42 -22.83 -10.53
C SER A 282 0.33 -24.11 -10.85
N LYS A 283 1.05 -24.64 -9.86
CA LYS A 283 1.73 -25.93 -9.89
C LYS A 283 1.03 -27.01 -9.06
N ASN A 284 -0.20 -26.74 -8.60
CA ASN A 284 -1.00 -27.68 -7.81
C ASN A 284 -2.42 -27.74 -8.32
N SER A 285 -2.91 -28.94 -8.67
CA SER A 285 -4.23 -29.15 -9.27
C SER A 285 -5.41 -28.96 -8.31
N SER A 286 -5.18 -28.96 -6.98
CA SER A 286 -6.23 -28.72 -5.97
C SER A 286 -6.51 -27.23 -5.76
N ALA A 287 -5.75 -26.33 -6.38
CA ALA A 287 -5.91 -24.90 -6.25
C ALA A 287 -7.21 -24.41 -6.89
N LYS A 288 -7.80 -23.37 -6.29
CA LYS A 288 -8.95 -22.65 -6.85
C LYS A 288 -8.58 -21.19 -7.00
N ILE A 289 -8.70 -20.68 -8.23
CA ILE A 289 -8.34 -19.30 -8.56
C ILE A 289 -9.53 -18.68 -9.29
N GLU A 290 -10.00 -17.56 -8.77
CA GLU A 290 -11.04 -16.74 -9.36
C GLU A 290 -10.46 -15.37 -9.68
N HIS A 291 -10.64 -14.89 -10.92
CA HIS A 291 -10.16 -13.60 -11.35
C HIS A 291 -11.23 -12.88 -12.15
N GLU A 292 -11.57 -11.67 -11.71
CA GLU A 292 -12.48 -10.76 -12.39
C GLU A 292 -11.74 -9.46 -12.71
N ALA A 293 -12.01 -8.90 -13.89
CA ALA A 293 -11.50 -7.58 -14.25
C ALA A 293 -12.58 -6.81 -15.02
N THR A 294 -12.86 -5.59 -14.58
CA THR A 294 -13.81 -4.71 -15.24
C THR A 294 -13.19 -3.36 -15.56
N THR A 295 -13.61 -2.76 -16.67
CA THR A 295 -13.28 -1.38 -16.98
C THR A 295 -14.57 -0.67 -17.36
N SER A 296 -14.88 0.40 -16.67
CA SER A 296 -16.04 1.24 -16.91
C SER A 296 -15.63 2.69 -17.09
N LYS A 297 -16.48 3.46 -17.75
CA LYS A 297 -16.35 4.90 -17.89
C LYS A 297 -17.54 5.56 -17.21
N ILE A 298 -17.32 6.69 -16.55
CA ILE A 298 -18.43 7.49 -16.04
C ILE A 298 -19.29 7.93 -17.22
N GLY A 299 -20.54 7.48 -17.24
CA GLY A 299 -21.50 7.80 -18.29
C GLY A 299 -22.08 9.19 -18.12
N GLU A 300 -22.27 9.90 -19.22
CA GLU A 300 -22.97 11.21 -19.23
C GLU A 300 -24.38 11.06 -18.66
N ASP A 301 -25.05 9.93 -18.90
CA ASP A 301 -26.37 9.63 -18.37
C ASP A 301 -26.42 9.58 -16.83
N GLN A 302 -25.39 9.04 -16.19
CA GLN A 302 -25.30 8.98 -14.72
C GLN A 302 -25.16 10.39 -14.14
N VAL A 303 -24.31 11.22 -14.74
CA VAL A 303 -24.11 12.61 -14.34
C VAL A 303 -25.37 13.41 -14.59
N PHE A 304 -26.00 13.25 -15.77
CA PHE A 304 -27.25 13.90 -16.13
C PHE A 304 -28.37 13.52 -15.12
N TYR A 305 -28.51 12.27 -14.77
CA TYR A 305 -29.49 11.80 -13.77
C TYR A 305 -29.33 12.49 -12.40
N CYS A 306 -28.08 12.70 -11.97
CA CYS A 306 -27.78 13.46 -10.74
C CYS A 306 -28.13 14.94 -10.90
N ASN A 307 -27.75 15.54 -12.05
CA ASN A 307 -28.01 16.95 -12.34
C ASN A 307 -29.52 17.28 -12.36
N GLN A 308 -30.33 16.37 -12.90
CA GLN A 308 -31.82 16.51 -12.89
C GLN A 308 -32.41 16.54 -11.49
N ARG A 309 -31.67 16.09 -10.47
CA ARG A 309 -32.01 16.15 -9.04
C ARG A 309 -31.36 17.28 -8.29
N GLY A 310 -30.78 18.24 -9.01
CA GLY A 310 -30.13 19.41 -8.42
C GLY A 310 -28.76 19.13 -7.81
N ILE A 311 -28.13 17.96 -8.09
CA ILE A 311 -26.78 17.64 -7.64
C ILE A 311 -25.80 18.18 -8.70
N PRO A 312 -24.88 19.11 -8.35
CA PRO A 312 -23.87 19.62 -9.28
C PRO A 312 -22.98 18.51 -9.81
N THR A 313 -22.48 18.68 -11.04
CA THR A 313 -21.64 17.68 -11.73
C THR A 313 -20.47 17.19 -10.89
N GLU A 314 -19.71 18.08 -10.27
CA GLU A 314 -18.57 17.72 -9.42
C GLU A 314 -18.99 16.83 -8.24
N LYS A 315 -20.12 17.17 -7.61
CA LYS A 315 -20.66 16.38 -6.50
C LYS A 315 -21.21 15.03 -6.96
N ALA A 316 -21.78 14.96 -8.15
CA ALA A 316 -22.23 13.70 -8.75
C ALA A 316 -21.04 12.76 -8.99
N ILE A 317 -19.94 13.28 -9.50
CA ILE A 317 -18.71 12.53 -9.75
C ILE A 317 -18.11 12.04 -8.43
N ALA A 318 -18.01 12.91 -7.41
CA ALA A 318 -17.54 12.53 -6.10
C ALA A 318 -18.38 11.38 -5.49
N LEU A 319 -19.70 11.40 -5.65
CA LEU A 319 -20.58 10.32 -5.21
C LEU A 319 -20.31 9.00 -5.94
N ILE A 320 -20.11 9.03 -7.26
CA ILE A 320 -19.79 7.85 -8.08
C ILE A 320 -18.45 7.27 -7.66
N VAL A 321 -17.42 8.10 -7.53
CA VAL A 321 -16.06 7.71 -7.12
C VAL A 321 -16.05 7.12 -5.72
N ASN A 322 -16.73 7.75 -4.77
CA ASN A 322 -16.85 7.24 -3.40
C ASN A 322 -17.58 5.90 -3.37
N GLY A 323 -18.64 5.74 -4.16
CA GLY A 323 -19.35 4.46 -4.31
C GLY A 323 -18.45 3.36 -4.87
N PHE A 324 -17.69 3.66 -5.92
CA PHE A 324 -16.73 2.75 -6.54
C PHE A 324 -15.61 2.33 -5.58
N SER A 325 -15.17 3.23 -4.72
CA SER A 325 -14.05 3.04 -3.79
C SER A 325 -14.44 2.43 -2.44
N LYS A 326 -15.74 2.30 -2.16
CA LYS A 326 -16.29 1.96 -0.84
C LYS A 326 -15.71 0.69 -0.21
N ASP A 327 -15.53 -0.36 -1.00
CA ASP A 327 -15.06 -1.66 -0.50
C ASP A 327 -13.64 -1.58 0.09
N VAL A 328 -12.80 -0.71 -0.46
CA VAL A 328 -11.44 -0.48 0.02
C VAL A 328 -11.45 0.50 1.18
N LEU A 329 -12.17 1.62 1.06
CA LEU A 329 -12.24 2.64 2.11
C LEU A 329 -12.76 2.07 3.43
N ASN A 330 -13.71 1.14 3.39
CA ASN A 330 -14.23 0.45 4.58
C ASN A 330 -13.22 -0.44 5.31
N LYS A 331 -12.04 -0.70 4.72
CA LYS A 331 -10.94 -1.45 5.36
C LYS A 331 -10.03 -0.54 6.19
N LEU A 332 -10.07 0.76 5.94
CA LEU A 332 -9.33 1.74 6.72
C LEU A 332 -10.03 2.03 8.05
N PRO A 333 -9.28 2.42 9.09
CA PRO A 333 -9.86 3.08 10.26
C PRO A 333 -10.67 4.29 9.84
N MET A 334 -11.76 4.59 10.59
CA MET A 334 -12.74 5.60 10.18
C MET A 334 -12.12 6.98 9.92
N GLU A 335 -11.19 7.41 10.76
CA GLU A 335 -10.51 8.70 10.63
C GLU A 335 -9.75 8.81 9.29
N PHE A 336 -9.05 7.75 8.92
CA PHE A 336 -8.28 7.69 7.68
C PHE A 336 -9.15 7.42 6.45
N ALA A 337 -10.28 6.75 6.62
CA ALA A 337 -11.25 6.61 5.55
C ALA A 337 -11.82 7.97 5.12
N VAL A 338 -12.11 8.86 6.08
CA VAL A 338 -12.58 10.22 5.81
C VAL A 338 -11.49 11.06 5.12
N GLU A 339 -10.24 10.97 5.58
CA GLU A 339 -9.10 11.64 4.93
C GLU A 339 -8.93 11.14 3.50
N ALA A 340 -8.92 9.81 3.30
CA ALA A 340 -8.80 9.21 1.98
C ALA A 340 -9.94 9.65 1.04
N GLN A 341 -11.19 9.70 1.50
CA GLN A 341 -12.31 10.21 0.70
C GLN A 341 -12.07 11.63 0.23
N LYS A 342 -11.60 12.50 1.11
CA LYS A 342 -11.30 13.89 0.76
C LYS A 342 -10.15 14.02 -0.22
N LEU A 343 -9.12 13.17 -0.09
CA LEU A 343 -8.01 13.11 -1.05
C LEU A 343 -8.46 12.65 -2.43
N LEU A 344 -9.38 11.69 -2.52
CA LEU A 344 -9.99 11.26 -3.78
C LEU A 344 -10.72 12.42 -4.48
N GLU A 345 -11.51 13.19 -3.73
CA GLU A 345 -12.23 14.36 -4.25
C GLU A 345 -11.26 15.41 -4.80
N ILE A 346 -10.25 15.80 -4.01
CA ILE A 346 -9.25 16.81 -4.39
C ILE A 346 -8.42 16.35 -5.61
N SER A 347 -8.01 15.08 -5.64
CA SER A 347 -7.20 14.55 -6.74
C SER A 347 -7.92 14.55 -8.09
N LEU A 348 -9.25 14.56 -8.08
CA LEU A 348 -10.11 14.54 -9.27
C LEU A 348 -10.79 15.88 -9.56
N GLU A 349 -10.54 16.91 -8.75
CA GLU A 349 -11.07 18.25 -8.96
C GLU A 349 -10.62 18.80 -10.33
N GLY A 350 -11.56 19.34 -11.09
CA GLY A 350 -11.29 19.86 -12.43
C GLY A 350 -11.00 18.80 -13.50
N SER A 351 -11.16 17.51 -13.21
CA SER A 351 -10.91 16.44 -14.20
C SER A 351 -12.04 16.22 -15.19
N VAL A 352 -13.17 16.89 -14.99
CA VAL A 352 -14.34 16.83 -15.85
C VAL A 352 -14.65 18.23 -16.35
N GLY A 353 -14.22 18.52 -17.58
CA GLY A 353 -14.48 19.72 -18.34
C GLY A 353 -14.46 19.41 -19.82
#